data_0cfb044569a02d05e2d733fbe7792c28
#
_entry.id   0cfb044569a02d05e2d733fbe7792c28
#
_cell.length_a   1.000
_cell.length_b   1.000
_cell.length_c   1.000
_cell.angle_alpha   90.00
_cell.angle_beta   90.00
_cell.angle_gamma   90.00
#
_symmetry.space_group_name_H-M   'P 1'
#
loop_
_entity.id
_entity.type
_entity.pdbx_description
1 polymer ?
#
loop_
_entity_poly.entity_id
_entity_poly.type
_entity_poly.pdbx_seq_one_letter_code
_entity_poly.pdbx_strand_id
1 'polypeptide(L)'
;MNDRTIPAIRTEGLSKTFGSTEALIDLDLEVGRGEVMGYLGPNGAGKTTTLRLLLGLIRATRGRAEIFGIDGQAHPVEAHRRVAYVPGEADLWPSLSGIETLHLLGRVQGKVDVAYRDRLLERFDFDPSKKVRAYSKGNRQKLILIAGLMTRADLLLLDEPTSGLDPLMERTFRGCVEDARERGQTVFLSSHILSEVEALCDRIAILRAGRLAEVGTLAEMRHLSALQIEADLDGSVPDLSNVPGVSAVQVDGRRLRCQVVGSIEPLLGVLADAGVSHLVSREPSLEELFLAHYGEGDGSSDAA
;
A
#
# COMPACT_ATOMS: atom_id res chain seq x y z
N MET A 1 2.11 -6.23 31.37
CA MET A 1 2.51 -6.64 30.00
C MET A 1 2.93 -5.39 29.25
N ASN A 2 4.10 -5.42 28.63
CA ASN A 2 4.64 -4.23 27.98
C ASN A 2 3.79 -3.89 26.75
N ASP A 3 3.11 -2.76 26.73
CA ASP A 3 2.18 -2.31 25.65
C ASP A 3 2.85 -2.22 24.26
N ARG A 4 4.20 -2.23 24.21
CA ARG A 4 5.00 -2.20 22.97
C ARG A 4 5.10 -3.53 22.22
N THR A 5 4.69 -4.65 22.81
CA THR A 5 4.78 -5.99 22.21
C THR A 5 3.51 -6.38 21.42
N ILE A 6 2.40 -5.66 21.62
CA ILE A 6 1.14 -5.94 20.90
C ILE A 6 1.15 -5.14 19.60
N PRO A 7 1.06 -5.77 18.42
CA PRO A 7 1.02 -5.07 17.14
C PRO A 7 -0.23 -4.19 17.01
N ALA A 8 -0.21 -3.24 16.08
CA ALA A 8 -1.35 -2.39 15.80
C ALA A 8 -2.46 -3.16 15.08
N ILE A 9 -2.07 -4.07 14.17
CA ILE A 9 -2.99 -4.99 13.48
C ILE A 9 -2.39 -6.38 13.57
N ARG A 10 -3.23 -7.39 13.83
CA ARG A 10 -2.91 -8.80 13.69
C ARG A 10 -4.10 -9.53 13.07
N THR A 11 -3.83 -10.35 12.07
CA THR A 11 -4.82 -11.28 11.51
C THR A 11 -4.26 -12.70 11.56
N GLU A 12 -5.11 -13.68 11.82
CA GLU A 12 -4.75 -15.09 11.88
C GLU A 12 -5.78 -15.91 11.12
N GLY A 13 -5.35 -16.51 9.99
CA GLY A 13 -6.18 -17.31 9.10
C GLY A 13 -7.43 -16.59 8.62
N LEU A 14 -7.37 -15.24 8.54
CA LEU A 14 -8.55 -14.42 8.26
C LEU A 14 -9.07 -14.68 6.85
N SER A 15 -10.31 -15.14 6.75
CA SER A 15 -10.92 -15.53 5.48
C SER A 15 -12.34 -14.98 5.35
N LYS A 16 -12.71 -14.63 4.11
CA LYS A 16 -14.06 -14.15 3.79
C LYS A 16 -14.57 -14.70 2.47
N THR A 17 -15.71 -15.34 2.54
CA THR A 17 -16.45 -15.83 1.36
C THR A 17 -17.79 -15.11 1.24
N PHE A 18 -18.15 -14.70 0.04
CA PHE A 18 -19.44 -14.14 -0.33
C PHE A 18 -20.12 -15.07 -1.36
N GLY A 19 -21.12 -15.85 -0.93
CA GLY A 19 -21.68 -16.90 -1.76
C GLY A 19 -20.62 -17.90 -2.18
N SER A 20 -20.31 -17.99 -3.47
CA SER A 20 -19.25 -18.86 -4.01
C SER A 20 -17.91 -18.15 -4.17
N THR A 21 -17.83 -16.84 -3.97
CA THR A 21 -16.61 -16.06 -4.18
C THR A 21 -15.78 -15.96 -2.91
N GLU A 22 -14.57 -16.48 -2.94
CA GLU A 22 -13.58 -16.32 -1.87
C GLU A 22 -12.87 -14.96 -2.06
N ALA A 23 -13.27 -13.98 -1.26
CA ALA A 23 -12.75 -12.61 -1.35
C ALA A 23 -11.46 -12.42 -0.53
N LEU A 24 -11.24 -13.27 0.48
CA LEU A 24 -10.03 -13.29 1.30
C LEU A 24 -9.80 -14.72 1.81
N ILE A 25 -8.55 -15.20 1.74
CA ILE A 25 -8.20 -16.59 2.00
C ILE A 25 -6.96 -16.63 2.89
N ASP A 26 -7.14 -17.12 4.13
CA ASP A 26 -6.10 -17.41 5.12
C ASP A 26 -5.06 -16.27 5.24
N LEU A 27 -5.53 -15.04 5.45
CA LEU A 27 -4.66 -13.89 5.63
C LEU A 27 -4.04 -13.88 7.01
N ASP A 28 -2.71 -14.05 7.07
CA ASP A 28 -1.87 -13.83 8.24
C ASP A 28 -1.03 -12.57 8.01
N LEU A 29 -1.33 -11.51 8.76
CA LEU A 29 -0.66 -10.22 8.63
C LEU A 29 -0.44 -9.59 10.00
N GLU A 30 0.75 -9.02 10.19
CA GLU A 30 1.09 -8.23 11.37
C GLU A 30 1.63 -6.86 10.98
N VAL A 31 1.05 -5.80 11.57
CA VAL A 31 1.48 -4.40 11.40
C VAL A 31 1.97 -3.88 12.73
N GLY A 32 3.20 -3.41 12.77
CA GLY A 32 3.84 -2.84 13.95
C GLY A 32 3.20 -1.50 14.36
N ARG A 33 3.44 -1.08 15.60
CA ARG A 33 3.03 0.26 16.06
C ARG A 33 3.95 1.33 15.50
N GLY A 34 3.39 2.44 15.04
CA GLY A 34 4.12 3.54 14.43
C GLY A 34 4.64 3.25 13.02
N GLU A 35 4.28 2.10 12.46
CA GLU A 35 4.63 1.67 11.11
C GLU A 35 3.66 2.25 10.08
N VAL A 36 4.18 2.60 8.90
CA VAL A 36 3.38 2.87 7.71
C VAL A 36 3.43 1.64 6.82
N MET A 37 2.33 0.86 6.81
CA MET A 37 2.18 -0.35 6.02
C MET A 37 1.36 -0.09 4.76
N GLY A 38 1.94 -0.37 3.59
CA GLY A 38 1.25 -0.39 2.32
C GLY A 38 0.56 -1.73 2.09
N TYR A 39 -0.71 -1.72 1.68
CA TYR A 39 -1.48 -2.91 1.33
C TYR A 39 -1.85 -2.86 -0.14
N LEU A 40 -1.02 -3.47 -0.96
CA LEU A 40 -1.01 -3.33 -2.40
C LEU A 40 -1.76 -4.48 -3.08
N GLY A 41 -2.47 -4.17 -4.15
CA GLY A 41 -3.15 -5.17 -4.96
C GLY A 41 -4.08 -4.55 -5.98
N PRO A 42 -4.44 -5.26 -7.06
CA PRO A 42 -5.40 -4.75 -8.03
C PRO A 42 -6.80 -4.59 -7.44
N ASN A 43 -7.68 -4.01 -8.24
CA ASN A 43 -9.09 -3.95 -7.90
C ASN A 43 -9.67 -5.38 -7.80
N GLY A 44 -10.44 -5.63 -6.75
CA GLY A 44 -10.99 -6.96 -6.47
C GLY A 44 -10.04 -7.91 -5.73
N ALA A 45 -8.78 -7.54 -5.44
CA ALA A 45 -7.85 -8.40 -4.71
C ALA A 45 -8.25 -8.72 -3.26
N GLY A 46 -9.21 -7.97 -2.67
CA GLY A 46 -9.67 -8.17 -1.29
C GLY A 46 -9.29 -7.04 -0.32
N LYS A 47 -8.65 -5.97 -0.77
CA LYS A 47 -8.16 -4.86 0.08
C LYS A 47 -9.24 -4.25 0.97
N THR A 48 -10.30 -3.71 0.37
CA THR A 48 -11.44 -3.14 1.10
C THR A 48 -12.15 -4.18 1.98
N THR A 49 -12.18 -5.44 1.55
CA THR A 49 -12.74 -6.54 2.36
C THR A 49 -11.93 -6.72 3.64
N THR A 50 -10.62 -6.72 3.57
CA THR A 50 -9.73 -6.79 4.73
C THR A 50 -9.98 -5.64 5.71
N LEU A 51 -10.04 -4.38 5.21
CA LEU A 51 -10.31 -3.21 6.05
C LEU A 51 -11.68 -3.32 6.76
N ARG A 52 -12.71 -3.77 6.04
CA ARG A 52 -14.05 -3.97 6.62
C ARG A 52 -14.09 -5.09 7.65
N LEU A 53 -13.29 -6.14 7.49
CA LEU A 53 -13.14 -7.21 8.47
C LEU A 53 -12.43 -6.72 9.74
N LEU A 54 -11.33 -5.97 9.60
CA LEU A 54 -10.61 -5.33 10.71
C LEU A 54 -11.53 -4.43 11.54
N LEU A 55 -12.39 -3.67 10.87
CA LEU A 55 -13.37 -2.79 11.51
C LEU A 55 -14.62 -3.54 12.04
N GLY A 56 -14.73 -4.85 11.83
CA GLY A 56 -15.95 -5.57 12.22
C GLY A 56 -17.22 -5.12 11.48
N LEU A 57 -17.08 -4.40 10.36
CA LEU A 57 -18.22 -3.99 9.51
C LEU A 57 -18.85 -5.16 8.76
N ILE A 58 -18.08 -6.21 8.53
CA ILE A 58 -18.52 -7.50 8.00
C ILE A 58 -17.93 -8.63 8.85
N ARG A 59 -18.63 -9.76 8.93
CA ARG A 59 -18.14 -10.92 9.68
C ARG A 59 -17.18 -11.76 8.86
N ALA A 60 -16.10 -12.22 9.48
CA ALA A 60 -15.20 -13.22 8.90
C ALA A 60 -15.95 -14.54 8.71
N THR A 61 -15.57 -15.29 7.67
CA THR A 61 -16.00 -16.67 7.48
C THR A 61 -15.18 -17.60 8.36
N ARG A 62 -13.87 -17.32 8.49
CA ARG A 62 -12.92 -18.01 9.37
C ARG A 62 -11.83 -17.05 9.85
N GLY A 63 -11.09 -17.47 10.87
CA GLY A 63 -9.97 -16.69 11.41
C GLY A 63 -10.41 -15.52 12.27
N ARG A 64 -9.46 -14.68 12.63
CA ARG A 64 -9.68 -13.52 13.50
C ARG A 64 -8.88 -12.30 13.06
N ALA A 65 -9.32 -11.12 13.48
CA ALA A 65 -8.68 -9.85 13.23
C ALA A 65 -8.66 -9.01 14.50
N GLU A 66 -7.49 -8.54 14.89
CA GLU A 66 -7.28 -7.75 16.11
C GLU A 66 -6.69 -6.38 15.77
N ILE A 67 -7.13 -5.35 16.48
CA ILE A 67 -6.57 -4.01 16.47
C ILE A 67 -6.07 -3.71 17.89
N PHE A 68 -4.76 -3.53 18.05
CA PHE A 68 -4.08 -3.38 19.35
C PHE A 68 -4.43 -4.48 20.36
N GLY A 69 -4.61 -5.73 19.88
CA GLY A 69 -5.00 -6.87 20.69
C GLY A 69 -6.49 -6.95 21.04
N ILE A 70 -7.31 -6.08 20.46
CA ILE A 70 -8.77 -6.07 20.63
C ILE A 70 -9.37 -6.74 19.39
N ASP A 71 -10.14 -7.81 19.59
CA ASP A 71 -10.89 -8.45 18.51
C ASP A 71 -11.93 -7.47 17.94
N GLY A 72 -11.73 -7.03 16.69
CA GLY A 72 -12.58 -6.05 16.03
C GLY A 72 -14.01 -6.53 15.78
N GLN A 73 -14.25 -7.85 15.77
CA GLN A 73 -15.59 -8.42 15.58
C GLN A 73 -16.34 -8.65 16.89
N ALA A 74 -15.63 -9.03 17.94
CA ALA A 74 -16.22 -9.21 19.26
C ALA A 74 -16.42 -7.88 20.00
N HIS A 75 -15.50 -6.95 19.86
CA HIS A 75 -15.46 -5.67 20.57
C HIS A 75 -15.26 -4.45 19.63
N PRO A 76 -16.12 -4.28 18.60
CA PRO A 76 -15.91 -3.25 17.57
C PRO A 76 -15.88 -1.82 18.12
N VAL A 77 -16.72 -1.50 19.08
CA VAL A 77 -16.78 -0.16 19.71
C VAL A 77 -15.46 0.20 20.41
N GLU A 78 -14.84 -0.77 21.06
CA GLU A 78 -13.57 -0.57 21.77
C GLU A 78 -12.42 -0.39 20.77
N ALA A 79 -12.36 -1.24 19.74
CA ALA A 79 -11.39 -1.15 18.67
C ALA A 79 -11.50 0.20 17.94
N HIS A 80 -12.71 0.67 17.61
CA HIS A 80 -12.92 1.91 16.88
C HIS A 80 -12.50 3.16 17.64
N ARG A 81 -12.43 3.15 18.97
CA ARG A 81 -11.93 4.30 19.75
C ARG A 81 -10.49 4.70 19.42
N ARG A 82 -9.73 3.77 18.86
CA ARG A 82 -8.32 3.94 18.52
C ARG A 82 -8.06 4.07 17.02
N VAL A 83 -9.11 4.00 16.20
CA VAL A 83 -9.03 3.94 14.74
C VAL A 83 -9.70 5.14 14.11
N ALA A 84 -9.05 5.73 13.09
CA ALA A 84 -9.71 6.55 12.10
C ALA A 84 -9.74 5.81 10.77
N TYR A 85 -10.91 5.70 10.17
CA TYR A 85 -11.10 5.05 8.88
C TYR A 85 -11.47 6.07 7.82
N VAL A 86 -10.72 6.06 6.72
CA VAL A 86 -10.97 6.85 5.51
C VAL A 86 -11.34 5.85 4.41
N PRO A 87 -12.61 5.74 4.03
CA PRO A 87 -13.05 4.87 2.95
C PRO A 87 -12.64 5.45 1.58
N GLY A 88 -12.43 4.58 0.59
CA GLY A 88 -12.14 4.98 -0.80
C GLY A 88 -13.30 5.71 -1.47
N GLU A 89 -14.52 5.37 -1.08
CA GLU A 89 -15.74 6.10 -1.45
C GLU A 89 -16.59 6.31 -0.19
N ALA A 90 -17.03 7.53 0.04
CA ALA A 90 -17.92 7.83 1.17
C ALA A 90 -19.18 8.51 0.72
N ASP A 91 -20.30 7.97 1.19
CA ASP A 91 -21.59 8.63 1.15
C ASP A 91 -21.67 9.64 2.29
N LEU A 92 -21.47 10.89 1.95
CA LEU A 92 -21.58 12.01 2.87
C LEU A 92 -23.00 12.63 2.79
N TRP A 93 -23.41 13.30 3.86
CA TRP A 93 -24.72 13.98 3.90
C TRP A 93 -24.73 15.20 2.97
N PRO A 94 -25.50 15.16 1.85
CA PRO A 94 -25.48 16.21 0.83
C PRO A 94 -25.94 17.59 1.32
N SER A 95 -26.78 17.60 2.35
CA SER A 95 -27.37 18.81 2.94
C SER A 95 -26.47 19.51 3.96
N LEU A 96 -25.48 18.81 4.51
CA LEU A 96 -24.51 19.42 5.44
C LEU A 96 -23.45 20.21 4.67
N SER A 97 -22.91 21.24 5.32
CA SER A 97 -21.67 21.88 4.86
C SER A 97 -20.45 21.04 5.24
N GLY A 98 -19.29 21.34 4.65
CA GLY A 98 -18.02 20.70 5.02
C GLY A 98 -17.75 20.82 6.51
N ILE A 99 -17.89 22.02 7.09
CA ILE A 99 -17.63 22.22 8.53
C ILE A 99 -18.65 21.49 9.40
N GLU A 100 -19.93 21.46 9.02
CA GLU A 100 -20.95 20.70 9.74
C GLU A 100 -20.65 19.21 9.72
N THR A 101 -20.17 18.70 8.56
CA THR A 101 -19.74 17.30 8.40
C THR A 101 -18.54 16.97 9.30
N LEU A 102 -17.49 17.84 9.31
CA LEU A 102 -16.33 17.67 10.19
C LEU A 102 -16.72 17.70 11.67
N HIS A 103 -17.61 18.60 12.08
CA HIS A 103 -18.12 18.63 13.44
C HIS A 103 -18.89 17.36 13.82
N LEU A 104 -19.75 16.87 12.92
CA LEU A 104 -20.52 15.65 13.16
C LEU A 104 -19.59 14.43 13.32
N LEU A 105 -18.69 14.23 12.36
CA LEU A 105 -17.75 13.10 12.39
C LEU A 105 -16.80 13.18 13.59
N GLY A 106 -16.31 14.38 13.93
CA GLY A 106 -15.48 14.58 15.09
C GLY A 106 -16.19 14.26 16.41
N ARG A 107 -17.48 14.59 16.54
CA ARG A 107 -18.29 14.23 17.73
C ARG A 107 -18.51 12.72 17.85
N VAL A 108 -18.71 12.03 16.73
CA VAL A 108 -18.82 10.56 16.71
C VAL A 108 -17.51 9.90 17.14
N GLN A 109 -16.38 10.41 16.69
CA GLN A 109 -15.05 9.92 17.06
C GLN A 109 -14.64 10.26 18.51
N GLY A 110 -15.29 11.27 19.11
CA GLY A 110 -15.07 11.67 20.51
C GLY A 110 -13.76 12.44 20.76
N LYS A 111 -12.89 12.59 19.77
CA LYS A 111 -11.62 13.36 19.86
C LYS A 111 -11.41 14.15 18.57
N VAL A 112 -11.20 15.46 18.70
CA VAL A 112 -10.85 16.34 17.58
C VAL A 112 -9.79 17.31 18.04
N ASP A 113 -8.68 17.37 17.34
CA ASP A 113 -7.75 18.47 17.45
C ASP A 113 -8.19 19.60 16.50
N VAL A 114 -8.90 20.58 17.05
CA VAL A 114 -9.46 21.70 16.28
C VAL A 114 -8.37 22.50 15.59
N ALA A 115 -7.23 22.74 16.27
CA ALA A 115 -6.13 23.50 15.69
C ALA A 115 -5.48 22.71 14.53
N TYR A 116 -5.41 21.39 14.66
CA TYR A 116 -4.90 20.55 13.57
C TYR A 116 -5.90 20.45 12.40
N ARG A 117 -7.20 20.35 12.70
CA ARG A 117 -8.24 20.43 11.67
C ARG A 117 -8.10 21.71 10.83
N ASP A 118 -7.95 22.85 11.49
CA ASP A 118 -7.88 24.15 10.80
C ASP A 118 -6.62 24.22 9.92
N ARG A 119 -5.46 23.72 10.39
CA ARG A 119 -4.27 23.56 9.55
C ARG A 119 -4.49 22.60 8.36
N LEU A 120 -5.24 21.52 8.55
CA LEU A 120 -5.56 20.61 7.44
C LEU A 120 -6.45 21.27 6.39
N LEU A 121 -7.43 22.11 6.80
CA LEU A 121 -8.25 22.90 5.88
C LEU A 121 -7.39 23.80 5.00
N GLU A 122 -6.39 24.47 5.58
CA GLU A 122 -5.45 25.33 4.84
C GLU A 122 -4.55 24.47 3.93
N ARG A 123 -3.95 23.41 4.42
CA ARG A 123 -3.03 22.54 3.65
C ARG A 123 -3.69 21.90 2.44
N PHE A 124 -4.96 21.47 2.56
CA PHE A 124 -5.73 20.89 1.46
C PHE A 124 -6.42 21.94 0.58
N ASP A 125 -6.22 23.24 0.85
CA ASP A 125 -6.94 24.31 0.16
C ASP A 125 -8.44 24.00 0.06
N PHE A 126 -9.06 23.77 1.21
CA PHE A 126 -10.43 23.28 1.29
C PHE A 126 -11.37 24.31 1.91
N ASP A 127 -12.39 24.73 1.14
CA ASP A 127 -13.46 25.62 1.61
C ASP A 127 -14.57 24.81 2.32
N PRO A 128 -14.63 24.79 3.65
CA PRO A 128 -15.61 24.02 4.40
C PRO A 128 -17.01 24.65 4.47
N SER A 129 -17.20 25.85 3.91
CA SER A 129 -18.49 26.59 3.99
C SER A 129 -19.54 26.03 3.04
N LYS A 130 -19.14 25.41 1.94
CA LYS A 130 -20.02 24.88 0.90
C LYS A 130 -20.75 23.62 1.37
N LYS A 131 -21.95 23.39 0.83
CA LYS A 131 -22.68 22.14 1.04
C LYS A 131 -22.00 20.98 0.31
N VAL A 132 -22.02 19.77 0.92
CA VAL A 132 -21.39 18.56 0.38
C VAL A 132 -21.86 18.25 -1.05
N ARG A 133 -23.12 18.48 -1.37
CA ARG A 133 -23.66 18.31 -2.73
C ARG A 133 -22.97 19.17 -3.81
N ALA A 134 -22.34 20.27 -3.41
CA ALA A 134 -21.64 21.18 -4.31
C ALA A 134 -20.15 20.81 -4.51
N TYR A 135 -19.63 19.84 -3.76
CA TYR A 135 -18.24 19.40 -3.90
C TYR A 135 -18.07 18.44 -5.08
N SER A 136 -16.97 18.61 -5.80
CA SER A 136 -16.45 17.63 -6.74
C SER A 136 -16.03 16.33 -6.02
N LYS A 137 -15.75 15.24 -6.76
CA LYS A 137 -15.23 14.00 -6.19
C LYS A 137 -13.96 14.27 -5.37
N GLY A 138 -12.99 15.02 -5.91
CA GLY A 138 -11.75 15.37 -5.21
C GLY A 138 -11.98 16.17 -3.93
N ASN A 139 -12.91 17.13 -3.91
CA ASN A 139 -13.23 17.87 -2.68
C ASN A 139 -13.95 17.01 -1.64
N ARG A 140 -14.76 16.03 -2.04
CA ARG A 140 -15.31 15.06 -1.09
C ARG A 140 -14.21 14.19 -0.50
N GLN A 141 -13.23 13.79 -1.31
CA GLN A 141 -12.07 13.04 -0.84
C GLN A 141 -11.23 13.85 0.15
N LYS A 142 -10.96 15.14 -0.14
CA LYS A 142 -10.29 16.05 0.81
C LYS A 142 -11.06 16.13 2.14
N LEU A 143 -12.39 16.26 2.11
CA LEU A 143 -13.21 16.34 3.30
C LEU A 143 -13.08 15.10 4.19
N ILE A 144 -13.09 13.90 3.58
CA ILE A 144 -12.97 12.63 4.31
C ILE A 144 -11.57 12.46 4.90
N LEU A 145 -10.53 12.82 4.13
CA LEU A 145 -9.16 12.81 4.62
C LEU A 145 -8.97 13.74 5.83
N ILE A 146 -9.48 14.96 5.75
CA ILE A 146 -9.44 15.91 6.86
C ILE A 146 -10.17 15.34 8.08
N ALA A 147 -11.35 14.72 7.87
CA ALA A 147 -12.12 14.10 8.94
C ALA A 147 -11.38 12.96 9.64
N GLY A 148 -10.67 12.11 8.90
CA GLY A 148 -9.85 11.04 9.48
C GLY A 148 -8.62 11.57 10.22
N LEU A 149 -7.85 12.43 9.57
CA LEU A 149 -6.58 12.95 10.10
C LEU A 149 -6.76 13.84 11.34
N MET A 150 -7.85 14.65 11.42
CA MET A 150 -8.07 15.57 12.54
C MET A 150 -8.29 14.87 13.90
N THR A 151 -8.58 13.58 13.91
CA THR A 151 -8.83 12.81 15.12
C THR A 151 -7.55 12.40 15.84
N ARG A 152 -6.42 12.38 15.16
CA ARG A 152 -5.13 11.87 15.64
C ARG A 152 -5.26 10.49 16.29
N ALA A 153 -6.05 9.62 15.68
CA ALA A 153 -6.23 8.25 16.15
C ALA A 153 -4.90 7.49 16.14
N ASP A 154 -4.75 6.48 17.01
CA ASP A 154 -3.53 5.67 17.10
C ASP A 154 -3.27 4.88 15.82
N LEU A 155 -4.34 4.50 15.08
CA LEU A 155 -4.30 3.80 13.81
C LEU A 155 -5.14 4.53 12.76
N LEU A 156 -4.53 4.83 11.64
CA LEU A 156 -5.20 5.31 10.42
C LEU A 156 -5.38 4.13 9.45
N LEU A 157 -6.63 3.78 9.16
CA LEU A 157 -6.98 2.83 8.10
C LEU A 157 -7.44 3.64 6.89
N LEU A 158 -6.67 3.59 5.80
CA LEU A 158 -6.87 4.42 4.61
C LEU A 158 -7.13 3.52 3.40
N ASP A 159 -8.34 3.58 2.86
CA ASP A 159 -8.74 2.80 1.69
C ASP A 159 -8.65 3.67 0.43
N GLU A 160 -7.62 3.46 -0.39
CA GLU A 160 -7.33 4.24 -1.61
C GLU A 160 -7.45 5.77 -1.42
N PRO A 161 -6.74 6.34 -0.43
CA PRO A 161 -6.97 7.71 0.06
C PRO A 161 -6.71 8.80 -0.97
N THR A 162 -5.88 8.56 -1.98
CA THR A 162 -5.51 9.51 -3.02
C THR A 162 -6.43 9.48 -4.24
N SER A 163 -7.39 8.54 -4.28
CA SER A 163 -8.32 8.41 -5.39
C SER A 163 -9.06 9.72 -5.68
N GLY A 164 -8.81 10.29 -6.88
CA GLY A 164 -9.45 11.54 -7.31
C GLY A 164 -8.82 12.82 -6.78
N LEU A 165 -7.67 12.75 -6.13
CA LEU A 165 -6.83 13.89 -5.82
C LEU A 165 -5.99 14.28 -7.04
N ASP A 166 -5.63 15.55 -7.15
CA ASP A 166 -4.62 16.00 -8.07
C ASP A 166 -3.20 15.80 -7.49
N PRO A 167 -2.13 15.84 -8.30
CA PRO A 167 -0.76 15.58 -7.83
C PRO A 167 -0.29 16.50 -6.69
N LEU A 168 -0.78 17.73 -6.63
CA LEU A 168 -0.42 18.67 -5.57
C LEU A 168 -1.05 18.23 -4.23
N MET A 169 -2.30 17.77 -4.28
CA MET A 169 -3.02 17.28 -3.10
C MET A 169 -2.50 15.91 -2.65
N GLU A 170 -2.06 15.05 -3.57
CA GLU A 170 -1.34 13.82 -3.22
C GLU A 170 -0.06 14.12 -2.44
N ARG A 171 0.72 15.11 -2.88
CA ARG A 171 1.91 15.57 -2.14
C ARG A 171 1.55 16.09 -0.75
N THR A 172 0.45 16.86 -0.65
CA THR A 172 -0.05 17.33 0.65
C THR A 172 -0.43 16.18 1.56
N PHE A 173 -1.12 15.15 1.02
CA PHE A 173 -1.48 13.94 1.74
C PHE A 173 -0.24 13.20 2.25
N ARG A 174 0.80 13.02 1.41
CA ARG A 174 2.08 12.41 1.80
C ARG A 174 2.68 13.10 3.03
N GLY A 175 2.79 14.42 3.01
CA GLY A 175 3.26 15.16 4.18
C GLY A 175 2.37 14.99 5.42
N CYS A 176 1.06 14.75 5.28
CA CYS A 176 0.20 14.43 6.42
C CYS A 176 0.46 13.03 6.99
N VAL A 177 0.81 12.05 6.13
CA VAL A 177 1.20 10.69 6.56
C VAL A 177 2.55 10.72 7.28
N GLU A 178 3.53 11.47 6.76
CA GLU A 178 4.83 11.71 7.40
C GLU A 178 4.65 12.32 8.79
N ASP A 179 3.86 13.39 8.91
CA ASP A 179 3.52 14.00 10.19
C ASP A 179 2.85 13.02 11.16
N ALA A 180 2.00 12.12 10.66
CA ALA A 180 1.34 11.09 11.47
C ALA A 180 2.36 10.07 11.99
N ARG A 181 3.28 9.62 11.13
CA ARG A 181 4.39 8.72 11.48
C ARG A 181 5.30 9.34 12.53
N GLU A 182 5.71 10.60 12.36
CA GLU A 182 6.54 11.32 13.33
C GLU A 182 5.87 11.43 14.72
N ARG A 183 4.54 11.49 14.76
CA ARG A 183 3.77 11.45 16.01
C ARG A 183 3.61 10.04 16.58
N GLY A 184 4.16 9.00 15.92
CA GLY A 184 4.05 7.61 16.35
C GLY A 184 2.70 6.96 16.06
N GLN A 185 1.89 7.55 15.16
CA GLN A 185 0.64 6.93 14.68
C GLN A 185 0.98 5.79 13.72
N THR A 186 0.20 4.73 13.75
CA THR A 186 0.28 3.64 12.77
C THR A 186 -0.60 3.98 11.58
N VAL A 187 -0.11 3.69 10.37
CA VAL A 187 -0.88 3.90 9.14
C VAL A 187 -0.95 2.59 8.35
N PHE A 188 -2.16 2.16 8.02
CA PHE A 188 -2.40 1.05 7.11
C PHE A 188 -3.14 1.58 5.88
N LEU A 189 -2.43 1.61 4.77
CA LEU A 189 -2.82 2.27 3.53
C LEU A 189 -3.06 1.24 2.43
N SER A 190 -4.30 1.08 1.97
CA SER A 190 -4.54 0.31 0.74
C SER A 190 -4.33 1.18 -0.50
N SER A 191 -3.65 0.64 -1.49
CA SER A 191 -3.42 1.30 -2.78
C SER A 191 -3.30 0.28 -3.92
N HIS A 192 -3.55 0.74 -5.13
CA HIS A 192 -3.17 0.05 -6.36
C HIS A 192 -2.08 0.84 -7.12
N ILE A 193 -1.61 1.96 -6.54
CA ILE A 193 -0.59 2.85 -7.09
C ILE A 193 0.75 2.56 -6.41
N LEU A 194 1.66 1.96 -7.14
CA LEU A 194 2.96 1.50 -6.64
C LEU A 194 3.86 2.64 -6.18
N SER A 195 3.95 3.71 -6.95
CA SER A 195 4.77 4.89 -6.62
C SER A 195 4.32 5.61 -5.34
N GLU A 196 3.04 5.51 -5.00
CA GLU A 196 2.51 6.03 -3.74
C GLU A 196 3.04 5.22 -2.55
N VAL A 197 2.97 3.90 -2.67
CA VAL A 197 3.40 2.96 -1.63
C VAL A 197 4.92 3.04 -1.43
N GLU A 198 5.69 3.11 -2.53
CA GLU A 198 7.15 3.33 -2.48
C GLU A 198 7.56 4.58 -1.72
N ALA A 199 6.81 5.66 -1.90
CA ALA A 199 7.14 6.95 -1.32
C ALA A 199 6.78 7.08 0.17
N LEU A 200 5.86 6.25 0.68
CA LEU A 200 5.25 6.44 1.99
C LEU A 200 5.51 5.31 2.99
N CYS A 201 5.65 4.07 2.50
CA CYS A 201 5.52 2.90 3.35
C CYS A 201 6.87 2.37 3.83
N ASP A 202 6.93 1.94 5.09
CA ASP A 202 8.09 1.24 5.66
C ASP A 202 8.13 -0.21 5.20
N ARG A 203 6.95 -0.84 5.13
CA ARG A 203 6.74 -2.20 4.65
C ARG A 203 5.52 -2.27 3.76
N ILE A 204 5.49 -3.28 2.92
CA ILE A 204 4.44 -3.52 1.94
C ILE A 204 3.95 -4.96 2.08
N ALA A 205 2.65 -5.14 2.00
CA ALA A 205 1.99 -6.43 1.85
C ALA A 205 1.28 -6.48 0.50
N ILE A 206 1.61 -7.45 -0.34
CA ILE A 206 1.02 -7.64 -1.67
C ILE A 206 -0.10 -8.67 -1.58
N LEU A 207 -1.31 -8.25 -1.96
CA LEU A 207 -2.50 -9.09 -2.00
C LEU A 207 -2.83 -9.47 -3.44
N ARG A 208 -2.99 -10.77 -3.69
CA ARG A 208 -3.39 -11.32 -5.00
C ARG A 208 -4.50 -12.36 -4.82
N ALA A 209 -5.60 -12.19 -5.56
CA ALA A 209 -6.73 -13.13 -5.54
C ALA A 209 -7.16 -13.56 -4.11
N GLY A 210 -7.24 -12.60 -3.20
CA GLY A 210 -7.61 -12.84 -1.80
C GLY A 210 -6.53 -13.44 -0.91
N ARG A 211 -5.31 -13.65 -1.40
CA ARG A 211 -4.19 -14.23 -0.63
C ARG A 211 -3.05 -13.23 -0.48
N LEU A 212 -2.37 -13.30 0.65
CA LEU A 212 -1.10 -12.59 0.84
C LEU A 212 -0.03 -13.28 0.00
N ALA A 213 0.47 -12.57 -1.02
CA ALA A 213 1.52 -13.08 -1.89
C ALA A 213 2.91 -12.84 -1.29
N GLU A 214 3.13 -11.65 -0.73
CA GLU A 214 4.41 -11.26 -0.16
C GLU A 214 4.21 -10.18 0.89
N VAL A 215 5.12 -10.12 1.88
CA VAL A 215 5.19 -9.04 2.86
C VAL A 215 6.65 -8.78 3.25
N GLY A 216 7.07 -7.52 3.22
CA GLY A 216 8.44 -7.14 3.57
C GLY A 216 8.69 -5.66 3.38
N THR A 217 9.91 -5.22 3.65
CA THR A 217 10.38 -3.89 3.27
C THR A 217 10.63 -3.83 1.76
N LEU A 218 10.63 -2.63 1.19
CA LEU A 218 11.01 -2.43 -0.21
C LEU A 218 12.40 -2.99 -0.53
N ALA A 219 13.34 -2.82 0.40
CA ALA A 219 14.70 -3.32 0.24
C ALA A 219 14.74 -4.86 0.19
N GLU A 220 14.02 -5.54 1.09
CA GLU A 220 13.90 -7.01 1.08
C GLU A 220 13.29 -7.51 -0.22
N MET A 221 12.18 -6.90 -0.66
CA MET A 221 11.51 -7.28 -1.91
C MET A 221 12.41 -7.08 -3.13
N ARG A 222 13.19 -5.99 -3.18
CA ARG A 222 14.15 -5.72 -4.26
C ARG A 222 15.33 -6.68 -4.25
N HIS A 223 15.87 -7.02 -3.07
CA HIS A 223 16.98 -7.96 -2.95
C HIS A 223 16.63 -9.39 -3.38
N LEU A 224 15.37 -9.79 -3.26
CA LEU A 224 14.88 -11.10 -3.73
C LEU A 224 14.67 -11.12 -5.25
N SER A 225 14.77 -9.97 -5.91
CA SER A 225 14.46 -9.81 -7.33
C SER A 225 15.73 -9.61 -8.15
N ALA A 226 15.68 -10.04 -9.40
CA ALA A 226 16.80 -9.94 -10.31
C ALA A 226 17.14 -8.47 -10.63
N LEU A 227 18.40 -8.07 -10.47
CA LEU A 227 18.93 -6.80 -10.98
C LEU A 227 18.80 -6.77 -12.50
N GLN A 228 18.31 -5.66 -13.03
CA GLN A 228 18.31 -5.42 -14.47
C GLN A 228 19.61 -4.75 -14.89
N ILE A 229 20.32 -5.39 -15.79
CA ILE A 229 21.58 -4.92 -16.33
C ILE A 229 21.39 -4.57 -17.81
N GLU A 230 21.81 -3.37 -18.17
CA GLU A 230 21.92 -2.93 -19.56
C GLU A 230 23.37 -2.52 -19.81
N ALA A 231 24.01 -3.09 -20.84
CA ALA A 231 25.39 -2.82 -21.17
C ALA A 231 25.56 -2.61 -22.68
N ASP A 232 26.35 -1.59 -23.06
CA ASP A 232 26.83 -1.39 -24.42
C ASP A 232 28.30 -1.87 -24.48
N LEU A 233 28.60 -2.71 -25.48
CA LEU A 233 29.92 -3.35 -25.64
C LEU A 233 30.64 -2.83 -26.86
N ASP A 234 31.97 -2.71 -26.78
CA ASP A 234 32.80 -2.33 -27.93
C ASP A 234 32.94 -3.47 -28.93
N GLY A 235 32.87 -4.72 -28.44
CA GLY A 235 32.97 -5.96 -29.21
C GLY A 235 31.64 -6.68 -29.42
N SER A 236 31.74 -7.99 -29.70
CA SER A 236 30.59 -8.89 -29.75
C SER A 236 30.12 -9.23 -28.34
N VAL A 237 28.81 -9.41 -28.16
CA VAL A 237 28.25 -9.83 -26.88
C VAL A 237 28.75 -11.25 -26.55
N PRO A 238 29.33 -11.47 -25.36
CA PRO A 238 29.81 -12.79 -24.95
C PRO A 238 28.65 -13.75 -24.68
N ASP A 239 28.94 -15.04 -24.72
CA ASP A 239 27.98 -16.07 -24.28
C ASP A 239 27.83 -16.02 -22.75
N LEU A 240 26.62 -15.73 -22.29
CA LEU A 240 26.28 -15.63 -20.88
C LEU A 240 25.60 -16.89 -20.33
N SER A 241 25.48 -17.95 -21.13
CA SER A 241 24.72 -19.18 -20.74
C SER A 241 25.28 -19.86 -19.48
N ASN A 242 26.57 -19.66 -19.20
CA ASN A 242 27.28 -20.27 -18.09
C ASN A 242 27.53 -19.28 -16.92
N VAL A 243 27.07 -18.06 -17.01
CA VAL A 243 27.28 -17.05 -15.94
C VAL A 243 26.23 -17.27 -14.84
N PRO A 244 26.67 -17.59 -13.60
CA PRO A 244 25.75 -17.87 -12.53
C PRO A 244 24.79 -16.69 -12.23
N GLY A 245 23.52 -16.98 -12.06
CA GLY A 245 22.50 -15.99 -11.71
C GLY A 245 22.00 -15.14 -12.88
N VAL A 246 22.56 -15.24 -14.07
CA VAL A 246 22.14 -14.50 -15.26
C VAL A 246 20.95 -15.21 -15.93
N SER A 247 19.93 -14.42 -16.28
CA SER A 247 18.71 -14.88 -16.97
C SER A 247 18.16 -13.79 -17.88
N ALA A 248 17.11 -14.10 -18.66
CA ALA A 248 16.40 -13.17 -19.54
C ALA A 248 17.32 -12.36 -20.47
N VAL A 249 18.36 -13.03 -21.04
CA VAL A 249 19.36 -12.39 -21.89
C VAL A 249 18.72 -11.97 -23.23
N GLN A 250 18.84 -10.71 -23.54
CA GLN A 250 18.42 -10.11 -24.81
C GLN A 250 19.59 -9.35 -25.40
N VAL A 251 19.87 -9.59 -26.69
CA VAL A 251 20.96 -8.97 -27.42
C VAL A 251 20.42 -8.23 -28.63
N ASP A 252 20.73 -6.95 -28.73
CA ASP A 252 20.43 -6.10 -29.87
C ASP A 252 21.72 -5.44 -30.38
N GLY A 253 22.37 -6.06 -31.37
CA GLY A 253 23.65 -5.65 -31.89
C GLY A 253 24.76 -5.72 -30.83
N ARG A 254 25.18 -4.57 -30.31
CA ARG A 254 26.21 -4.46 -29.26
C ARG A 254 25.60 -4.16 -27.87
N ARG A 255 24.29 -4.03 -27.79
CA ARG A 255 23.56 -3.80 -26.55
C ARG A 255 23.08 -5.11 -25.96
N LEU A 256 23.44 -5.33 -24.71
CA LEU A 256 23.02 -6.44 -23.89
C LEU A 256 22.02 -5.95 -22.85
N ARG A 257 20.93 -6.70 -22.67
CA ARG A 257 20.05 -6.60 -21.51
C ARG A 257 19.95 -7.98 -20.88
N CYS A 258 20.06 -8.04 -19.57
CA CYS A 258 19.86 -9.29 -18.83
C CYS A 258 19.40 -9.02 -17.39
N GLN A 259 18.98 -10.07 -16.73
CA GLN A 259 18.62 -10.07 -15.31
C GLN A 259 19.66 -10.88 -14.54
N VAL A 260 20.00 -10.42 -13.31
CA VAL A 260 20.96 -11.08 -12.44
C VAL A 260 20.37 -11.28 -11.06
N VAL A 261 20.31 -12.54 -10.61
CA VAL A 261 19.91 -12.90 -9.23
C VAL A 261 21.19 -13.23 -8.44
N GLY A 262 21.36 -12.59 -7.29
CA GLY A 262 22.53 -12.80 -6.43
C GLY A 262 23.70 -11.88 -6.78
N SER A 263 24.96 -12.43 -6.79
CA SER A 263 26.15 -11.62 -7.04
C SER A 263 26.28 -11.21 -8.51
N ILE A 264 26.50 -9.93 -8.76
CA ILE A 264 26.77 -9.38 -10.10
C ILE A 264 28.23 -9.62 -10.53
N GLU A 265 29.13 -9.97 -9.61
CA GLU A 265 30.57 -10.09 -9.84
C GLU A 265 30.94 -11.00 -11.02
N PRO A 266 30.36 -12.21 -11.19
CA PRO A 266 30.65 -13.05 -12.35
C PRO A 266 30.33 -12.40 -13.69
N LEU A 267 29.21 -11.68 -13.77
CA LEU A 267 28.81 -10.96 -14.98
C LEU A 267 29.75 -9.80 -15.27
N LEU A 268 30.15 -9.03 -14.26
CA LEU A 268 31.04 -7.90 -14.41
C LEU A 268 32.41 -8.35 -14.99
N GLY A 269 32.95 -9.51 -14.57
CA GLY A 269 34.18 -10.09 -15.12
C GLY A 269 34.03 -10.34 -16.62
N VAL A 270 32.99 -11.02 -17.05
CA VAL A 270 32.73 -11.33 -18.45
C VAL A 270 32.52 -10.08 -19.32
N LEU A 271 31.80 -9.08 -18.79
CA LEU A 271 31.57 -7.82 -19.50
C LEU A 271 32.83 -6.96 -19.60
N ALA A 272 33.69 -6.97 -18.58
CA ALA A 272 34.97 -6.27 -18.61
C ALA A 272 35.90 -6.84 -19.68
N ASP A 273 36.01 -8.17 -19.80
CA ASP A 273 36.77 -8.85 -20.82
C ASP A 273 36.24 -8.61 -22.25
N ALA A 274 34.93 -8.39 -22.39
CA ALA A 274 34.28 -8.07 -23.66
C ALA A 274 34.40 -6.60 -24.08
N GLY A 275 34.95 -5.73 -23.22
CA GLY A 275 35.09 -4.30 -23.49
C GLY A 275 33.78 -3.55 -23.32
N VAL A 276 33.27 -3.46 -22.08
CA VAL A 276 32.06 -2.69 -21.76
C VAL A 276 32.36 -1.19 -21.83
N SER A 277 31.60 -0.45 -22.65
CA SER A 277 31.70 1.01 -22.79
C SER A 277 30.67 1.77 -21.95
N HIS A 278 29.54 1.16 -21.73
CA HIS A 278 28.47 1.72 -20.88
C HIS A 278 27.79 0.60 -20.12
N LEU A 279 27.51 0.83 -18.82
CA LEU A 279 26.82 -0.13 -17.97
C LEU A 279 25.84 0.59 -17.07
N VAL A 280 24.60 0.16 -17.11
CA VAL A 280 23.54 0.60 -16.19
C VAL A 280 23.08 -0.62 -15.42
N SER A 281 23.09 -0.51 -14.10
CA SER A 281 22.46 -1.48 -13.20
C SER A 281 21.31 -0.78 -12.51
N ARG A 282 20.12 -1.36 -12.56
CA ARG A 282 18.98 -0.86 -11.82
C ARG A 282 18.30 -1.97 -11.06
N GLU A 283 17.87 -1.64 -9.87
CA GLU A 283 16.95 -2.49 -9.14
C GLU A 283 15.57 -2.49 -9.85
N PRO A 284 14.86 -3.61 -9.82
CA PRO A 284 13.51 -3.63 -10.37
C PRO A 284 12.62 -2.64 -9.62
N SER A 285 11.77 -1.95 -10.35
CA SER A 285 10.72 -1.14 -9.76
C SER A 285 9.69 -2.04 -9.06
N LEU A 286 8.94 -1.49 -8.09
CA LEU A 286 7.79 -2.21 -7.51
C LEU A 286 6.79 -2.67 -8.58
N GLU A 287 6.67 -1.92 -9.67
CA GLU A 287 5.80 -2.28 -10.80
C GLU A 287 6.28 -3.57 -11.48
N GLU A 288 7.57 -3.72 -11.68
CA GLU A 288 8.16 -4.93 -12.25
C GLU A 288 8.04 -6.12 -11.30
N LEU A 289 8.24 -5.91 -10.00
CA LEU A 289 8.00 -6.91 -8.95
C LEU A 289 6.54 -7.34 -8.93
N PHE A 290 5.64 -6.39 -8.97
CA PHE A 290 4.21 -6.61 -9.00
C PHE A 290 3.80 -7.39 -10.26
N LEU A 291 4.28 -7.01 -11.44
CA LEU A 291 4.02 -7.69 -12.70
C LEU A 291 4.61 -9.12 -12.73
N ALA A 292 5.79 -9.34 -12.15
CA ALA A 292 6.36 -10.68 -12.02
C ALA A 292 5.43 -11.61 -11.21
N HIS A 293 4.87 -11.13 -10.10
CA HIS A 293 3.88 -11.87 -9.32
C HIS A 293 2.54 -12.09 -10.05
N TYR A 294 2.23 -11.27 -11.05
CA TYR A 294 1.00 -11.41 -11.86
C TYR A 294 1.22 -12.18 -13.16
N GLY A 295 2.44 -12.19 -13.72
CA GLY A 295 2.76 -12.84 -15.02
C GLY A 295 2.88 -14.37 -14.97
N GLU A 296 3.18 -14.96 -13.83
CA GLU A 296 3.34 -16.41 -13.69
C GLU A 296 2.03 -17.21 -13.59
N GLY A 297 0.86 -16.55 -13.62
CA GLY A 297 -0.45 -17.20 -13.41
C GLY A 297 -1.35 -17.36 -14.64
N ASP A 298 -1.05 -16.73 -15.76
CA ASP A 298 -1.92 -16.74 -16.96
C ASP A 298 -1.55 -17.80 -18.01
N GLY A 299 -0.58 -18.67 -17.71
CA GLY A 299 -0.07 -19.68 -18.65
C GLY A 299 -0.80 -21.04 -18.65
N SER A 300 -1.90 -21.25 -17.92
CA SER A 300 -2.49 -22.60 -17.80
C SER A 300 -4.02 -22.66 -17.75
N SER A 301 -4.75 -21.91 -18.61
CA SER A 301 -6.17 -22.23 -18.83
C SER A 301 -6.74 -21.69 -20.14
N ASP A 302 -6.07 -21.99 -21.28
CA ASP A 302 -6.74 -21.97 -22.60
C ASP A 302 -6.21 -23.11 -23.46
N ALA A 303 -6.58 -24.35 -23.11
CA ALA A 303 -6.55 -25.51 -23.97
C ALA A 303 -7.40 -26.64 -23.37
N ALA A 304 -8.73 -26.55 -23.51
CA ALA A 304 -9.61 -27.72 -23.61
C ALA A 304 -11.01 -27.25 -24.05
#